data_ad0a9ee7e122a29e5bcee9a13236923f
#
_entry.id   ad0a9ee7e122a29e5bcee9a13236923f
#
_cell.length_a   1.000
_cell.length_b   1.000
_cell.length_c   1.000
_cell.angle_alpha   90.00
_cell.angle_beta   90.00
_cell.angle_gamma   90.00
#
_symmetry.space_group_name_H-M   'P 1'
#
loop_
_entity.id
_entity.type
_entity.pdbx_description
1 polymer ?
#
loop_
_entity_poly.entity_id
_entity_poly.type
_entity_poly.pdbx_seq_one_letter_code
_entity_poly.pdbx_strand_id
1 'polypeptide(L)'
;MKNTLLLVLALVTAPTLSMAQEVKGDAGAGAKKIAMCIGCHGLPGYQSSFPQVYKVPKIAGQNAKYLVAALNGYKSGDRKHPSMRGIAGSLSDQDMADVAAYYESLGKDAGAASIPETAAAPSADLKAKVAVCEACHGKNFNNTTDPANPRLAGQYADYLLVSLKAYMTDNNPRVGRTSAVMKGMLAPEVDGKKKPVFSNVELKELAEYLASLPGELRTVPQSRFHSPH
;
A
#
# COMPACT_ATOMS: atom_id res chain seq x y z
N MET A 1 -18.84 23.58 71.14
CA MET A 1 -18.12 22.62 70.29
C MET A 1 -18.65 22.80 68.85
N LYS A 2 -17.90 23.42 67.96
CA LYS A 2 -18.30 23.72 66.53
C LYS A 2 -17.68 22.67 65.62
N ASN A 3 -18.50 21.80 65.06
CA ASN A 3 -18.07 20.83 64.06
C ASN A 3 -18.01 21.51 62.69
N THR A 4 -16.81 21.71 62.18
CA THR A 4 -16.56 22.19 60.80
C THR A 4 -16.50 20.98 59.87
N LEU A 5 -17.51 20.82 59.02
CA LEU A 5 -17.57 19.77 58.00
C LEU A 5 -16.78 20.24 56.78
N LEU A 6 -15.63 19.64 56.54
CA LEU A 6 -14.82 19.88 55.32
C LEU A 6 -15.38 19.04 54.15
N LEU A 7 -16.01 19.69 53.20
CA LEU A 7 -16.42 19.09 51.92
C LEU A 7 -15.18 18.98 51.01
N VAL A 8 -14.68 17.79 50.80
CA VAL A 8 -13.64 17.52 49.78
C VAL A 8 -14.32 17.32 48.43
N LEU A 9 -14.18 18.31 47.56
CA LEU A 9 -14.67 18.25 46.17
C LEU A 9 -13.66 17.44 45.35
N ALA A 10 -13.93 16.18 45.07
CA ALA A 10 -13.13 15.34 44.16
C ALA A 10 -13.38 15.77 42.72
N LEU A 11 -12.41 16.45 42.10
CA LEU A 11 -12.41 16.75 40.68
C LEU A 11 -12.14 15.45 39.89
N VAL A 12 -13.16 14.85 39.31
CA VAL A 12 -13.04 13.72 38.41
C VAL A 12 -12.62 14.28 37.01
N THR A 13 -11.34 14.24 36.74
CA THR A 13 -10.83 14.53 35.36
C THR A 13 -11.11 13.31 34.49
N ALA A 14 -12.15 13.37 33.67
CA ALA A 14 -12.38 12.37 32.64
C ALA A 14 -11.25 12.46 31.58
N PRO A 15 -10.60 11.34 31.22
CA PRO A 15 -9.64 11.33 30.13
C PRO A 15 -10.40 11.60 28.83
N THR A 16 -10.14 12.75 28.19
CA THR A 16 -10.58 13.01 26.82
C THR A 16 -9.79 12.08 25.90
N LEU A 17 -10.41 11.01 25.43
CA LEU A 17 -9.91 10.21 24.32
C LEU A 17 -9.89 11.12 23.09
N SER A 18 -8.71 11.69 22.79
CA SER A 18 -8.48 12.39 21.52
C SER A 18 -8.53 11.35 20.42
N MET A 19 -9.68 11.20 19.78
CA MET A 19 -9.79 10.48 18.51
C MET A 19 -9.00 11.29 17.50
N ALA A 20 -7.89 10.73 17.01
CA ALA A 20 -7.15 11.32 15.90
C ALA A 20 -8.12 11.41 14.70
N GLN A 21 -8.50 12.62 14.34
CA GLN A 21 -9.42 12.85 13.22
C GLN A 21 -8.68 12.46 11.93
N GLU A 22 -9.29 11.56 11.16
CA GLU A 22 -8.74 11.15 9.85
C GLU A 22 -8.64 12.38 8.95
N VAL A 23 -7.44 12.68 8.46
CA VAL A 23 -7.18 13.86 7.62
C VAL A 23 -7.82 13.62 6.26
N LYS A 24 -8.81 14.46 5.90
CA LYS A 24 -9.48 14.38 4.60
C LYS A 24 -8.56 14.98 3.52
N GLY A 25 -8.30 14.20 2.47
CA GLY A 25 -7.50 14.64 1.32
C GLY A 25 -8.32 15.41 0.29
N ASP A 26 -7.66 16.36 -0.38
CA ASP A 26 -8.18 17.11 -1.53
C ASP A 26 -7.37 16.77 -2.78
N ALA A 27 -8.02 16.19 -3.80
CA ALA A 27 -7.37 15.77 -5.04
C ALA A 27 -6.82 16.96 -5.85
N GLY A 28 -7.48 18.13 -5.80
CA GLY A 28 -7.04 19.34 -6.50
C GLY A 28 -5.77 19.92 -5.85
N ALA A 29 -5.69 19.90 -4.52
CA ALA A 29 -4.47 20.25 -3.79
C ALA A 29 -3.35 19.23 -4.06
N GLY A 30 -3.70 17.93 -4.07
CA GLY A 30 -2.80 16.83 -4.37
C GLY A 30 -2.13 16.96 -5.73
N ALA A 31 -2.91 17.33 -6.77
CA ALA A 31 -2.39 17.55 -8.14
C ALA A 31 -1.24 18.60 -8.21
N LYS A 32 -1.16 19.50 -7.24
CA LYS A 32 -0.09 20.53 -7.18
C LYS A 32 1.15 20.04 -6.42
N LYS A 33 1.07 18.91 -5.72
CA LYS A 33 2.11 18.39 -4.80
C LYS A 33 2.86 17.16 -5.36
N ILE A 34 2.50 16.66 -6.53
CA ILE A 34 3.01 15.41 -7.10
C ILE A 34 4.37 15.50 -7.80
N ALA A 35 5.02 16.67 -7.86
CA ALA A 35 6.25 16.87 -8.62
C ALA A 35 7.35 15.84 -8.28
N MET A 36 7.51 15.49 -7.01
CA MET A 36 8.47 14.46 -6.58
C MET A 36 8.03 13.01 -6.90
N CYS A 37 6.74 12.80 -7.18
CA CYS A 37 6.18 11.46 -7.41
C CYS A 37 6.29 11.06 -8.89
N ILE A 38 5.98 12.00 -9.78
CA ILE A 38 5.83 11.72 -11.23
C ILE A 38 7.14 11.35 -11.92
N GLY A 39 8.29 11.81 -11.43
CA GLY A 39 9.60 11.46 -11.97
C GLY A 39 9.90 9.95 -11.97
N CYS A 40 9.21 9.21 -11.10
CA CYS A 40 9.31 7.75 -11.02
C CYS A 40 7.97 7.07 -11.32
N HIS A 41 6.89 7.49 -10.65
CA HIS A 41 5.57 6.86 -10.78
C HIS A 41 4.77 7.30 -12.03
N GLY A 42 5.22 8.34 -12.73
CA GLY A 42 4.62 8.82 -13.98
C GLY A 42 5.28 8.27 -15.25
N LEU A 43 6.32 7.45 -15.13
CA LEU A 43 7.06 6.89 -16.27
C LEU A 43 6.70 5.40 -16.46
N PRO A 44 5.98 5.01 -17.53
CA PRO A 44 5.62 3.62 -17.75
C PRO A 44 6.85 2.71 -17.81
N GLY A 45 6.84 1.64 -17.00
CA GLY A 45 7.92 0.66 -16.98
C GLY A 45 9.25 1.13 -16.36
N TYR A 46 9.32 2.33 -15.80
CA TYR A 46 10.51 2.82 -15.13
C TYR A 46 10.96 1.87 -14.01
N GLN A 47 12.25 1.53 -13.99
CA GLN A 47 12.80 0.60 -13.03
C GLN A 47 13.66 1.31 -11.96
N SER A 48 13.41 0.98 -10.71
CA SER A 48 14.32 1.28 -9.62
C SER A 48 15.50 0.30 -9.67
N SER A 49 16.71 0.79 -9.46
CA SER A 49 17.92 -0.05 -9.36
C SER A 49 18.36 -0.27 -7.92
N PHE A 50 17.78 0.44 -6.97
CA PHE A 50 18.15 0.39 -5.54
C PHE A 50 16.90 0.51 -4.65
N PRO A 51 16.78 -0.28 -3.57
CA PRO A 51 17.69 -1.33 -3.07
C PRO A 51 17.60 -2.65 -3.86
N GLN A 52 16.66 -2.79 -4.77
CA GLN A 52 16.44 -3.95 -5.64
C GLN A 52 15.94 -3.49 -7.01
N VAL A 53 16.18 -4.30 -8.03
CA VAL A 53 15.73 -4.01 -9.40
C VAL A 53 14.29 -4.49 -9.60
N TYR A 54 13.38 -3.55 -9.82
CA TYR A 54 11.97 -3.82 -10.19
C TYR A 54 11.32 -2.53 -10.73
N LYS A 55 10.21 -2.68 -11.43
CA LYS A 55 9.43 -1.54 -11.94
C LYS A 55 8.80 -0.76 -10.79
N VAL A 56 8.93 0.56 -10.83
CA VAL A 56 8.28 1.45 -9.88
C VAL A 56 6.76 1.24 -9.95
N PRO A 57 6.08 0.99 -8.82
CA PRO A 57 4.69 0.54 -8.84
C PRO A 57 3.73 1.57 -9.43
N LYS A 58 2.70 1.06 -10.06
CA LYS A 58 1.52 1.82 -10.43
C LYS A 58 0.80 2.29 -9.16
N ILE A 59 0.54 3.58 -9.05
CA ILE A 59 -0.16 4.17 -7.89
C ILE A 59 -1.44 4.92 -8.26
N ALA A 60 -1.61 5.31 -9.51
CA ALA A 60 -2.88 5.86 -9.98
C ALA A 60 -3.95 4.77 -9.95
N GLY A 61 -5.13 5.10 -9.43
CA GLY A 61 -6.23 4.19 -9.18
C GLY A 61 -6.11 3.36 -7.89
N GLN A 62 -5.07 3.56 -7.09
CA GLN A 62 -4.93 2.88 -5.80
C GLN A 62 -5.79 3.57 -4.72
N ASN A 63 -6.29 2.81 -3.76
CA ASN A 63 -7.08 3.32 -2.63
C ASN A 63 -6.31 4.39 -1.84
N ALA A 64 -6.92 5.56 -1.63
CA ALA A 64 -6.29 6.68 -0.92
C ALA A 64 -5.88 6.29 0.50
N LYS A 65 -6.74 5.61 1.24
CA LYS A 65 -6.45 5.15 2.61
C LYS A 65 -5.22 4.25 2.66
N TYR A 66 -5.09 3.33 1.69
CA TYR A 66 -3.88 2.51 1.57
C TYR A 66 -2.63 3.34 1.20
N LEU A 67 -2.74 4.33 0.31
CA LEU A 67 -1.62 5.19 -0.06
C LEU A 67 -1.11 5.99 1.13
N VAL A 68 -2.01 6.56 1.94
CA VAL A 68 -1.67 7.26 3.19
C VAL A 68 -0.94 6.31 4.14
N ALA A 69 -1.50 5.11 4.37
CA ALA A 69 -0.85 4.11 5.23
C ALA A 69 0.52 3.68 4.71
N ALA A 70 0.69 3.56 3.39
CA ALA A 70 1.95 3.22 2.77
C ALA A 70 3.00 4.33 2.93
N LEU A 71 2.63 5.61 2.75
CA LEU A 71 3.51 6.76 2.95
C LEU A 71 3.92 6.89 4.42
N ASN A 72 2.98 6.75 5.35
CA ASN A 72 3.29 6.71 6.78
C ASN A 72 4.24 5.55 7.13
N GLY A 73 4.02 4.38 6.56
CA GLY A 73 4.90 3.23 6.75
C GLY A 73 6.33 3.48 6.24
N TYR A 74 6.51 4.21 5.14
CA TYR A 74 7.86 4.63 4.70
C TYR A 74 8.47 5.67 5.64
N LYS A 75 7.68 6.64 6.11
CA LYS A 75 8.12 7.68 7.05
C LYS A 75 8.57 7.08 8.39
N SER A 76 7.80 6.14 8.95
CA SER A 76 8.12 5.44 10.20
C SER A 76 9.26 4.41 10.05
N GLY A 77 9.46 3.85 8.85
CA GLY A 77 10.38 2.75 8.58
C GLY A 77 9.74 1.36 8.64
N ASP A 78 8.42 1.26 8.81
CA ASP A 78 7.65 0.01 8.72
C ASP A 78 7.64 -0.58 7.31
N ARG A 79 7.78 0.28 6.30
CA ARG A 79 8.11 -0.09 4.92
C ARG A 79 9.49 0.45 4.59
N LYS A 80 10.43 -0.45 4.37
CA LYS A 80 11.82 -0.07 4.12
C LYS A 80 12.07 0.09 2.63
N HIS A 81 12.36 1.32 2.23
CA HIS A 81 12.83 1.70 0.91
C HIS A 81 13.47 3.09 1.01
N PRO A 82 14.80 3.22 0.89
CA PRO A 82 15.50 4.47 1.16
C PRO A 82 14.96 5.69 0.42
N SER A 83 14.73 5.58 -0.90
CA SER A 83 14.18 6.69 -1.70
C SER A 83 12.79 7.10 -1.22
N MET A 84 11.88 6.13 -1.01
CA MET A 84 10.52 6.43 -0.55
C MET A 84 10.48 6.96 0.89
N ARG A 85 11.43 6.55 1.74
CA ARG A 85 11.57 7.12 3.08
C ARG A 85 11.94 8.61 3.02
N GLY A 86 12.86 8.98 2.13
CA GLY A 86 13.24 10.38 1.91
C GLY A 86 12.05 11.23 1.43
N ILE A 87 11.30 10.72 0.44
CA ILE A 87 10.09 11.40 -0.08
C ILE A 87 9.02 11.52 1.01
N ALA A 88 8.64 10.42 1.66
CA ALA A 88 7.59 10.42 2.67
C ALA A 88 7.96 11.24 3.91
N GLY A 89 9.25 11.28 4.27
CA GLY A 89 9.76 12.10 5.38
C GLY A 89 9.55 13.59 5.21
N SER A 90 9.47 14.09 3.96
CA SER A 90 9.24 15.50 3.65
C SER A 90 7.77 15.91 3.60
N LEU A 91 6.83 14.93 3.65
CA LEU A 91 5.40 15.19 3.55
C LEU A 91 4.77 15.36 4.95
N SER A 92 3.88 16.37 5.07
CA SER A 92 2.94 16.45 6.18
C SER A 92 1.80 15.42 6.02
N ASP A 93 1.03 15.19 7.08
CA ASP A 93 -0.12 14.29 7.02
C ASP A 93 -1.17 14.79 6.01
N GLN A 94 -1.37 16.10 5.92
CA GLN A 94 -2.26 16.70 4.91
C GLN A 94 -1.71 16.50 3.49
N ASP A 95 -0.40 16.63 3.26
CA ASP A 95 0.19 16.38 1.95
C ASP A 95 0.01 14.92 1.52
N MET A 96 0.19 13.98 2.45
CA MET A 96 -0.04 12.56 2.20
C MET A 96 -1.50 12.29 1.83
N ALA A 97 -2.46 12.89 2.55
CA ALA A 97 -3.88 12.75 2.29
C ALA A 97 -4.26 13.32 0.91
N ASP A 98 -3.78 14.52 0.57
CA ASP A 98 -4.07 15.20 -0.69
C ASP A 98 -3.50 14.43 -1.89
N VAL A 99 -2.24 14.03 -1.81
CA VAL A 99 -1.58 13.24 -2.86
C VAL A 99 -2.27 11.88 -3.04
N ALA A 100 -2.68 11.23 -1.95
CA ALA A 100 -3.39 9.97 -2.00
C ALA A 100 -4.77 10.13 -2.66
N ALA A 101 -5.54 11.17 -2.31
CA ALA A 101 -6.82 11.48 -2.95
C ALA A 101 -6.68 11.76 -4.45
N TYR A 102 -5.61 12.47 -4.85
CA TYR A 102 -5.31 12.71 -6.26
C TYR A 102 -5.05 11.40 -7.01
N TYR A 103 -4.15 10.55 -6.51
CA TYR A 103 -3.84 9.30 -7.21
C TYR A 103 -5.01 8.32 -7.25
N GLU A 104 -5.85 8.27 -6.22
CA GLU A 104 -7.09 7.48 -6.24
C GLU A 104 -8.04 7.98 -7.32
N SER A 105 -8.21 9.30 -7.47
CA SER A 105 -9.12 9.89 -8.47
C SER A 105 -8.77 9.51 -9.90
N LEU A 106 -7.51 9.26 -10.20
CA LEU A 106 -7.03 8.87 -11.52
C LEU A 106 -7.45 7.44 -11.95
N GLY A 107 -8.00 6.64 -11.03
CA GLY A 107 -8.58 5.33 -11.36
C GLY A 107 -9.99 5.41 -11.92
N LYS A 108 -10.75 6.43 -11.53
CA LYS A 108 -12.20 6.52 -11.80
C LYS A 108 -12.55 6.75 -13.28
N ASP A 109 -11.67 7.44 -14.02
CA ASP A 109 -11.90 7.83 -15.42
C ASP A 109 -11.35 6.81 -16.43
N ALA A 110 -10.75 5.78 -15.93
CA ALA A 110 -10.16 4.77 -16.77
C ALA A 110 -11.19 3.67 -16.98
N GLY A 111 -11.84 3.68 -18.11
CA GLY A 111 -12.72 2.60 -18.53
C GLY A 111 -12.11 1.23 -18.18
N ALA A 112 -12.96 0.31 -17.72
CA ALA A 112 -12.53 -1.02 -17.32
C ALA A 112 -11.52 -1.56 -18.33
N ALA A 113 -10.26 -1.68 -17.94
CA ALA A 113 -9.27 -2.29 -18.79
C ALA A 113 -9.77 -3.70 -19.08
N SER A 114 -9.98 -4.01 -20.35
CA SER A 114 -10.39 -5.35 -20.80
C SER A 114 -9.42 -6.37 -20.19
N ILE A 115 -9.97 -7.46 -19.68
CA ILE A 115 -9.17 -8.61 -19.23
C ILE A 115 -8.34 -9.05 -20.44
N PRO A 116 -7.02 -9.12 -20.36
CA PRO A 116 -6.27 -9.79 -21.41
C PRO A 116 -6.77 -11.24 -21.45
N GLU A 117 -7.16 -11.71 -22.60
CA GLU A 117 -7.61 -13.10 -22.85
C GLU A 117 -6.54 -14.15 -22.46
N THR A 118 -5.34 -13.68 -22.14
CA THR A 118 -4.14 -14.44 -21.80
C THR A 118 -3.78 -14.41 -20.30
N ALA A 119 -4.71 -14.04 -19.42
CA ALA A 119 -4.44 -14.19 -17.97
C ALA A 119 -4.19 -15.68 -17.68
N ALA A 120 -2.93 -16.03 -17.45
CA ALA A 120 -2.57 -17.41 -17.09
C ALA A 120 -3.31 -17.76 -15.79
N ALA A 121 -4.24 -18.72 -15.88
CA ALA A 121 -4.89 -19.23 -14.68
C ALA A 121 -3.82 -19.82 -13.74
N PRO A 122 -3.86 -19.50 -12.43
CA PRO A 122 -2.91 -20.08 -11.49
C PRO A 122 -3.11 -21.59 -11.43
N SER A 123 -2.05 -22.33 -11.09
CA SER A 123 -2.13 -23.76 -10.81
C SER A 123 -3.23 -24.05 -9.76
N ALA A 124 -3.80 -25.24 -9.79
CA ALA A 124 -4.88 -25.62 -8.87
C ALA A 124 -4.45 -25.44 -7.39
N ASP A 125 -3.21 -25.81 -7.08
CA ASP A 125 -2.64 -25.70 -5.74
C ASP A 125 -2.47 -24.23 -5.34
N LEU A 126 -1.98 -23.40 -6.23
CA LEU A 126 -1.85 -21.95 -5.99
C LEU A 126 -3.22 -21.30 -5.79
N LYS A 127 -4.21 -21.65 -6.62
CA LYS A 127 -5.58 -21.14 -6.52
C LYS A 127 -6.19 -21.42 -5.14
N ALA A 128 -6.00 -22.63 -4.59
CA ALA A 128 -6.48 -22.95 -3.25
C ALA A 128 -5.82 -22.09 -2.16
N LYS A 129 -4.50 -21.85 -2.26
CA LYS A 129 -3.76 -21.00 -1.31
C LYS A 129 -4.15 -19.54 -1.41
N VAL A 130 -4.46 -19.04 -2.59
CA VAL A 130 -4.75 -17.61 -2.86
C VAL A 130 -6.19 -17.25 -2.48
N ALA A 131 -7.09 -18.19 -2.39
CA ALA A 131 -8.50 -17.95 -2.02
C ALA A 131 -8.67 -17.16 -0.70
N VAL A 132 -7.80 -17.39 0.28
CA VAL A 132 -7.83 -16.66 1.55
C VAL A 132 -7.51 -15.17 1.39
N CYS A 133 -6.75 -14.78 0.37
CA CYS A 133 -6.36 -13.39 0.11
C CYS A 133 -7.56 -12.55 -0.36
N GLU A 134 -8.54 -13.19 -0.99
CA GLU A 134 -9.77 -12.54 -1.48
C GLU A 134 -10.61 -11.92 -0.36
N ALA A 135 -10.50 -12.42 0.87
CA ALA A 135 -11.23 -11.88 2.02
C ALA A 135 -10.92 -10.40 2.26
N CYS A 136 -9.69 -9.95 2.01
CA CYS A 136 -9.26 -8.57 2.18
C CYS A 136 -9.07 -7.83 0.85
N HIS A 137 -8.48 -8.51 -0.16
CA HIS A 137 -8.15 -7.89 -1.44
C HIS A 137 -9.31 -7.96 -2.46
N GLY A 138 -10.43 -8.61 -2.12
CA GLY A 138 -11.59 -8.81 -2.99
C GLY A 138 -11.38 -9.94 -3.99
N LYS A 139 -12.48 -10.55 -4.49
CA LYS A 139 -12.45 -11.70 -5.39
C LYS A 139 -11.70 -11.48 -6.71
N ASN A 140 -11.63 -10.23 -7.16
CA ASN A 140 -10.92 -9.83 -8.38
C ASN A 140 -9.62 -9.09 -8.09
N PHE A 141 -9.19 -9.01 -6.82
CA PHE A 141 -8.00 -8.30 -6.37
C PHE A 141 -7.96 -6.80 -6.73
N ASN A 142 -9.09 -6.24 -7.17
CA ASN A 142 -9.27 -4.82 -7.50
C ASN A 142 -10.28 -4.13 -6.56
N ASN A 143 -11.38 -4.81 -6.23
CA ASN A 143 -12.44 -4.27 -5.38
C ASN A 143 -12.24 -4.77 -3.94
N THR A 144 -11.36 -4.11 -3.21
CA THR A 144 -11.00 -4.47 -1.84
C THR A 144 -12.20 -4.34 -0.87
N THR A 145 -12.23 -5.16 0.17
CA THR A 145 -13.29 -5.12 1.20
C THR A 145 -13.15 -3.93 2.14
N ASP A 146 -11.94 -3.42 2.32
CA ASP A 146 -11.63 -2.18 3.04
C ASP A 146 -10.62 -1.38 2.20
N PRO A 147 -10.81 -0.05 2.01
CA PRO A 147 -9.87 0.81 1.29
C PRO A 147 -8.48 0.93 1.96
N ALA A 148 -8.31 0.43 3.18
CA ALA A 148 -6.99 0.27 3.79
C ALA A 148 -6.18 -0.88 3.15
N ASN A 149 -6.86 -1.83 2.48
CA ASN A 149 -6.20 -2.90 1.73
C ASN A 149 -5.85 -2.42 0.31
N PRO A 150 -4.70 -2.81 -0.25
CA PRO A 150 -4.32 -2.39 -1.59
C PRO A 150 -5.07 -3.18 -2.67
N ARG A 151 -5.36 -2.50 -3.77
CA ARG A 151 -5.64 -3.12 -5.06
C ARG A 151 -4.36 -3.77 -5.57
N LEU A 152 -4.45 -4.98 -6.11
CA LEU A 152 -3.33 -5.78 -6.59
C LEU A 152 -3.41 -6.07 -8.08
N ALA A 153 -4.62 -6.21 -8.61
CA ALA A 153 -4.86 -6.54 -10.01
C ALA A 153 -4.20 -5.53 -10.97
N GLY A 154 -3.50 -6.05 -11.97
CA GLY A 154 -2.82 -5.24 -12.97
C GLY A 154 -1.55 -4.54 -12.51
N GLN A 155 -1.08 -4.75 -11.27
CA GLN A 155 0.20 -4.23 -10.80
C GLN A 155 1.37 -4.96 -11.46
N TYR A 156 2.56 -4.37 -11.51
CA TYR A 156 3.75 -5.02 -12.06
C TYR A 156 4.15 -6.26 -11.26
N ALA A 157 4.37 -7.38 -11.96
CA ALA A 157 4.67 -8.68 -11.34
C ALA A 157 5.97 -8.64 -10.52
N ASP A 158 7.02 -7.99 -11.03
CA ASP A 158 8.29 -7.83 -10.33
C ASP A 158 8.15 -7.04 -9.01
N TYR A 159 7.34 -5.96 -9.02
CA TYR A 159 7.01 -5.21 -7.80
C TYR A 159 6.19 -6.06 -6.81
N LEU A 160 5.19 -6.82 -7.28
CA LEU A 160 4.40 -7.70 -6.44
C LEU A 160 5.30 -8.75 -5.77
N LEU A 161 6.19 -9.38 -6.54
CA LEU A 161 7.12 -10.39 -6.04
C LEU A 161 8.03 -9.84 -4.93
N VAL A 162 8.69 -8.69 -5.16
CA VAL A 162 9.54 -8.08 -4.13
C VAL A 162 8.74 -7.63 -2.92
N SER A 163 7.49 -7.21 -3.11
CA SER A 163 6.59 -6.82 -2.03
C SER A 163 6.19 -7.99 -1.15
N LEU A 164 5.84 -9.14 -1.74
CA LEU A 164 5.54 -10.38 -1.02
C LEU A 164 6.76 -10.86 -0.21
N LYS A 165 7.93 -10.88 -0.83
CA LYS A 165 9.19 -11.24 -0.16
C LYS A 165 9.56 -10.28 0.97
N ALA A 166 9.25 -8.99 0.84
CA ALA A 166 9.56 -7.99 1.87
C ALA A 166 8.81 -8.25 3.19
N TYR A 167 7.61 -8.84 3.17
CA TYR A 167 6.90 -9.24 4.39
C TYR A 167 7.55 -10.43 5.12
N MET A 168 8.32 -11.24 4.40
CA MET A 168 9.05 -12.39 4.97
C MET A 168 10.49 -12.04 5.34
N THR A 169 10.95 -10.83 5.00
CA THR A 169 12.31 -10.37 5.25
C THR A 169 12.41 -9.72 6.62
N ASP A 170 13.29 -10.27 7.47
CA ASP A 170 13.61 -9.69 8.77
C ASP A 170 15.03 -9.09 8.77
N ASN A 171 15.25 -8.16 9.70
CA ASN A 171 16.57 -7.59 10.04
C ASN A 171 17.35 -6.98 8.86
N ASN A 172 16.68 -6.67 7.75
CA ASN A 172 17.31 -5.96 6.64
C ASN A 172 17.06 -4.44 6.80
N PRO A 173 18.10 -3.59 6.75
CA PRO A 173 17.94 -2.14 6.95
C PRO A 173 17.27 -1.43 5.77
N ARG A 174 17.28 -2.03 4.57
CA ARG A 174 16.85 -1.39 3.32
C ARG A 174 15.60 -1.99 2.69
N VAL A 175 15.26 -3.23 3.07
CA VAL A 175 14.12 -3.99 2.53
C VAL A 175 13.34 -4.59 3.68
N GLY A 176 12.01 -4.54 3.61
CA GLY A 176 11.14 -5.14 4.62
C GLY A 176 9.81 -4.40 4.77
N ARG A 177 8.83 -5.11 5.28
CA ARG A 177 7.48 -4.60 5.63
C ARG A 177 7.00 -5.26 6.91
N THR A 178 6.38 -4.48 7.81
CA THR A 178 6.04 -4.95 9.17
C THR A 178 4.56 -5.31 9.38
N SER A 179 3.69 -5.21 8.36
CA SER A 179 2.27 -5.59 8.54
C SER A 179 2.14 -7.00 9.13
N ALA A 180 1.63 -7.08 10.36
CA ALA A 180 1.46 -8.35 11.07
C ALA A 180 0.51 -9.31 10.33
N VAL A 181 -0.57 -8.76 9.75
CA VAL A 181 -1.54 -9.54 8.97
C VAL A 181 -0.85 -10.18 7.76
N MET A 182 -0.15 -9.39 6.94
CA MET A 182 0.51 -9.92 5.75
C MET A 182 1.67 -10.87 6.08
N LYS A 183 2.40 -10.62 7.17
CA LYS A 183 3.42 -11.55 7.67
C LYS A 183 2.80 -12.88 8.08
N GLY A 184 1.70 -12.86 8.81
CA GLY A 184 0.95 -14.06 9.20
C GLY A 184 0.39 -14.84 8.02
N MET A 185 -0.04 -14.15 6.95
CA MET A 185 -0.53 -14.81 5.72
C MET A 185 0.58 -15.45 4.89
N LEU A 186 1.78 -14.89 4.87
CA LEU A 186 2.88 -15.35 4.01
C LEU A 186 3.87 -16.27 4.71
N ALA A 187 4.12 -16.05 6.00
CA ALA A 187 5.05 -16.85 6.79
C ALA A 187 4.62 -16.85 8.28
N PRO A 188 3.54 -17.54 8.62
CA PRO A 188 3.11 -17.65 10.01
C PRO A 188 4.20 -18.27 10.88
N GLU A 189 4.21 -17.89 12.14
CA GLU A 189 5.10 -18.48 13.14
C GLU A 189 4.41 -19.71 13.73
N VAL A 190 5.08 -20.86 13.63
CA VAL A 190 4.63 -22.15 14.16
C VAL A 190 5.78 -22.73 14.99
N ASP A 191 5.56 -22.99 16.27
CA ASP A 191 6.58 -23.47 17.22
C ASP A 191 7.84 -22.57 17.26
N GLY A 192 7.64 -21.25 17.26
CA GLY A 192 8.72 -20.24 17.29
C GLY A 192 9.55 -20.16 15.99
N LYS A 193 9.09 -20.78 14.91
CA LYS A 193 9.76 -20.76 13.60
C LYS A 193 8.81 -20.27 12.52
N LYS A 194 9.31 -19.40 11.64
CA LYS A 194 8.56 -18.99 10.45
C LYS A 194 8.45 -20.14 9.46
N LYS A 195 7.22 -20.39 9.02
CA LYS A 195 6.91 -21.40 7.98
C LYS A 195 6.34 -20.70 6.75
N PRO A 196 7.12 -20.47 5.69
CA PRO A 196 6.60 -19.89 4.46
C PRO A 196 5.45 -20.73 3.89
N VAL A 197 4.31 -20.08 3.58
CA VAL A 197 3.14 -20.72 2.95
C VAL A 197 3.40 -20.99 1.48
N PHE A 198 4.21 -20.14 0.84
CA PHE A 198 4.53 -20.22 -0.59
C PHE A 198 6.01 -20.47 -0.79
N SER A 199 6.34 -21.33 -1.72
CA SER A 199 7.69 -21.47 -2.29
C SER A 199 8.05 -20.22 -3.13
N ASN A 200 9.32 -20.06 -3.49
CA ASN A 200 9.75 -18.95 -4.37
C ASN A 200 9.11 -19.04 -5.78
N VAL A 201 8.83 -20.26 -6.26
CA VAL A 201 8.18 -20.49 -7.56
C VAL A 201 6.72 -20.04 -7.48
N GLU A 202 5.99 -20.44 -6.43
CA GLU A 202 4.59 -20.04 -6.21
C GLU A 202 4.45 -18.53 -5.97
N LEU A 203 5.39 -17.89 -5.29
CA LEU A 203 5.37 -16.42 -5.14
C LEU A 203 5.54 -15.71 -6.49
N LYS A 204 6.36 -16.25 -7.38
CA LYS A 204 6.51 -15.72 -8.73
C LYS A 204 5.24 -15.92 -9.54
N GLU A 205 4.69 -17.13 -9.54
CA GLU A 205 3.42 -17.46 -10.21
C GLU A 205 2.26 -16.57 -9.69
N LEU A 206 2.16 -16.38 -8.37
CA LEU A 206 1.18 -15.49 -7.76
C LEU A 206 1.33 -14.05 -8.25
N ALA A 207 2.56 -13.54 -8.29
CA ALA A 207 2.83 -12.18 -8.75
C ALA A 207 2.47 -11.99 -10.23
N GLU A 208 2.77 -12.97 -11.08
CA GLU A 208 2.43 -13.00 -12.51
C GLU A 208 0.90 -13.09 -12.71
N TYR A 209 0.24 -13.95 -11.95
CA TYR A 209 -1.23 -14.07 -11.95
C TYR A 209 -1.90 -12.74 -11.60
N LEU A 210 -1.55 -12.13 -10.46
CA LEU A 210 -2.13 -10.86 -10.04
C LEU A 210 -1.86 -9.72 -11.05
N ALA A 211 -0.69 -9.71 -11.66
CA ALA A 211 -0.32 -8.73 -12.67
C ALA A 211 -1.13 -8.89 -13.97
N SER A 212 -1.57 -10.11 -14.31
CA SER A 212 -2.39 -10.41 -15.49
C SER A 212 -3.87 -10.07 -15.31
N LEU A 213 -4.32 -9.89 -14.06
CA LEU A 213 -5.72 -9.57 -13.78
C LEU A 213 -6.07 -8.13 -14.21
N PRO A 214 -7.30 -7.91 -14.70
CA PRO A 214 -7.78 -6.58 -15.00
C PRO A 214 -7.93 -5.75 -13.73
N GLY A 215 -7.45 -4.51 -13.76
CA GLY A 215 -7.49 -3.63 -12.60
C GLY A 215 -7.45 -2.15 -12.99
N GLU A 216 -7.71 -1.31 -12.02
CA GLU A 216 -7.68 0.16 -12.17
C GLU A 216 -6.28 0.74 -12.02
N LEU A 217 -5.29 -0.06 -11.58
CA LEU A 217 -3.93 0.42 -11.34
C LEU A 217 -3.22 0.77 -12.63
N ARG A 218 -2.65 1.97 -12.69
CA ARG A 218 -1.93 2.45 -13.87
C ARG A 218 -0.78 3.37 -13.52
N THR A 219 0.08 3.58 -14.50
CA THR A 219 1.05 4.68 -14.55
C THR A 219 0.45 5.76 -15.43
N VAL A 220 0.28 6.97 -14.89
CA VAL A 220 -0.30 8.11 -15.62
C VAL A 220 0.79 9.13 -15.89
N PRO A 221 1.25 9.28 -17.14
CA PRO A 221 2.17 10.34 -17.53
C PRO A 221 1.52 11.71 -17.35
N GLN A 222 2.30 12.68 -16.86
CA GLN A 222 1.84 14.05 -16.70
C GLN A 222 2.36 14.91 -17.87
N SER A 223 1.51 15.28 -18.81
CA SER A 223 1.88 16.00 -20.04
C SER A 223 2.62 17.31 -19.78
N ARG A 224 2.26 18.03 -18.70
CA ARG A 224 2.93 19.29 -18.33
C ARG A 224 4.41 19.14 -17.94
N PHE A 225 4.87 17.90 -17.63
CA PHE A 225 6.26 17.60 -17.29
C PHE A 225 6.95 16.70 -18.31
N HIS A 226 6.19 16.19 -19.27
CA HIS A 226 6.64 15.32 -20.35
C HIS A 226 6.13 15.90 -21.67
N SER A 227 6.47 17.17 -21.96
CA SER A 227 6.22 17.72 -23.28
C SER A 227 6.95 16.88 -24.31
N PRO A 228 6.28 16.36 -25.35
CA PRO A 228 6.99 15.74 -26.46
C PRO A 228 7.90 16.79 -27.08
N HIS A 229 9.19 16.53 -27.12
CA HIS A 229 10.16 17.25 -27.94
C HIS A 229 9.99 16.83 -29.37
#